data_b8fbed80ede2fb1e0df04dbedc208b5c
#
_entry.id   b8fbed80ede2fb1e0df04dbedc208b5c
#
_cell.length_a   1.000
_cell.length_b   1.000
_cell.length_c   1.000
_cell.angle_alpha   90.00
_cell.angle_beta   90.00
_cell.angle_gamma   90.00
#
_symmetry.space_group_name_H-M   'P 1'
#
loop_
_entity.id
_entity.type
_entity.pdbx_description
1 polymer ?
#
loop_
_entity_poly.entity_id
_entity_poly.type
_entity_poly.pdbx_seq_one_letter_code
_entity_poly.pdbx_strand_id
1 'polypeptide(L)' 'MTEFEQIYHTYFVDVFRYTRRLSNDEHIAEEITEDTFFKAIQSVDSFRGDCDIRVWLCQIAKNSYLT' A
#
# COMPACT_ATOMS: atom_id res chain seq x y z
N MET A 1 -2.45 15.77 -12.31
CA MET A 1 -2.23 14.68 -11.35
C MET A 1 -1.61 13.51 -12.08
N THR A 2 -0.51 12.97 -11.56
CA THR A 2 0.13 11.83 -12.16
C THR A 2 -0.68 10.56 -11.93
N GLU A 3 -0.39 9.53 -12.70
CA GLU A 3 -1.03 8.24 -12.55
C GLU A 3 -0.81 7.67 -11.15
N PHE A 4 0.40 7.81 -10.61
CA PHE A 4 0.69 7.35 -9.27
C PHE A 4 -0.10 8.12 -8.21
N GLU A 5 -0.23 9.44 -8.37
CA GLU A 5 -1.02 10.23 -7.42
C GLU A 5 -2.47 9.80 -7.41
N GLN A 6 -3.02 9.41 -8.57
CA GLN A 6 -4.38 8.87 -8.63
C GLN A 6 -4.50 7.56 -7.86
N ILE A 7 -3.50 6.69 -8.03
CA ILE A 7 -3.47 5.41 -7.29
C ILE A 7 -3.40 5.68 -5.79
N TYR A 8 -2.54 6.60 -5.38
CA TYR A 8 -2.40 6.96 -3.97
C TYR A 8 -3.74 7.42 -3.39
N HIS A 9 -4.39 8.39 -4.04
CA HIS A 9 -5.64 8.93 -3.53
C HIS A 9 -6.77 7.91 -3.56
N THR A 10 -6.80 7.07 -4.58
CA THR A 10 -7.87 6.09 -4.71
C THR A 10 -7.78 4.98 -3.67
N TYR A 11 -6.57 4.52 -3.38
CA TYR A 11 -6.38 3.30 -2.60
C TYR A 11 -5.82 3.53 -1.20
N PHE A 12 -5.50 4.77 -0.83
CA PHE A 12 -4.91 5.05 0.48
C PHE A 12 -5.77 4.51 1.61
N VAL A 13 -7.07 4.81 1.59
CA VAL A 13 -7.97 4.40 2.67
C VAL A 13 -8.06 2.88 2.75
N ASP A 14 -8.13 2.20 1.61
CA ASP A 14 -8.20 0.74 1.59
C ASP A 14 -6.96 0.12 2.20
N VAL A 15 -5.78 0.62 1.83
CA VAL A 15 -4.52 0.12 2.39
C VAL A 15 -4.42 0.45 3.87
N PHE A 16 -4.80 1.66 4.26
CA PHE A 16 -4.78 2.06 5.67
C PHE A 16 -5.68 1.18 6.52
N ARG A 17 -6.87 0.87 6.05
CA ARG A 17 -7.78 -0.02 6.78
C ARG A 17 -7.17 -1.40 6.97
N TYR A 18 -6.50 -1.91 5.95
CA TYR A 18 -5.84 -3.20 6.03
C TYR A 18 -4.70 -3.15 7.06
N THR A 19 -3.84 -2.15 6.99
CA THR A 19 -2.71 -2.03 7.91
C THR A 19 -3.17 -1.75 9.33
N ARG A 20 -4.28 -1.05 9.49
CA ARG A 20 -4.87 -0.78 10.81
C ARG A 20 -5.34 -2.07 11.47
N ARG A 21 -5.94 -2.97 10.71
CA ARG A 21 -6.34 -4.28 11.22
C ARG A 21 -5.13 -5.14 11.54
N LEU A 22 -4.12 -5.07 10.68
CA LEU A 22 -2.93 -5.88 10.79
C LEU A 22 -2.11 -5.51 12.04
N SER A 23 -1.91 -4.22 12.26
CA SER A 23 -1.06 -3.71 13.33
C SER A 23 -1.81 -3.42 14.63
N ASN A 24 -3.11 -3.16 14.53
CA ASN A 24 -3.94 -2.73 15.63
C ASN A 24 -3.40 -1.46 16.31
N ASP A 25 -2.75 -0.59 15.54
CA ASP A 25 -2.13 0.63 16.03
C ASP A 25 -2.15 1.67 14.93
N GLU A 26 -2.73 2.84 15.21
CA GLU A 26 -2.91 3.88 14.20
C GLU A 26 -1.59 4.43 13.68
N HIS A 27 -0.62 4.65 14.58
CA HIS A 27 0.68 5.20 14.15
C HIS A 27 1.45 4.21 13.29
N ILE A 28 1.44 2.94 13.68
CA ILE A 28 2.09 1.90 12.90
C ILE A 28 1.39 1.76 11.55
N ALA A 29 0.06 1.82 11.54
CA ALA A 29 -0.70 1.73 10.30
C ALA A 29 -0.35 2.87 9.35
N GLU A 30 -0.22 4.10 9.86
CA GLU A 30 0.19 5.23 9.03
C GLU A 30 1.57 5.03 8.43
N GLU A 31 2.52 4.61 9.26
CA GLU A 31 3.89 4.38 8.80
C GLU A 31 3.95 3.31 7.72
N ILE A 32 3.24 2.19 7.94
CA ILE A 32 3.22 1.09 6.97
C ILE A 32 2.54 1.52 5.68
N THR A 33 1.45 2.28 5.79
CA THR A 33 0.72 2.72 4.61
C THR A 33 1.59 3.65 3.75
N GLU A 34 2.26 4.60 4.38
CA GLU A 34 3.15 5.50 3.66
C GLU A 34 4.31 4.74 3.04
N ASP A 35 4.91 3.82 3.79
CA ASP A 35 6.00 2.99 3.28
C ASP A 35 5.53 2.10 2.11
N THR A 36 4.31 1.61 2.20
CA THR A 36 3.71 0.82 1.12
C THR A 36 3.67 1.60 -0.19
N PHE A 37 3.19 2.84 -0.14
CA PHE A 37 3.10 3.64 -1.36
C PHE A 37 4.48 4.10 -1.84
N PHE A 38 5.41 4.32 -0.92
CA PHE A 38 6.78 4.61 -1.32
C PHE A 38 7.40 3.44 -2.07
N LYS A 39 7.22 2.24 -1.56
CA LYS A 39 7.71 1.03 -2.24
C LYS A 39 6.96 0.76 -3.54
N ALA A 40 5.66 1.06 -3.56
CA ALA A 40 4.85 0.86 -4.74
C ALA A 40 5.32 1.73 -5.92
N ILE A 41 5.68 3.00 -5.65
CA ILE A 41 6.16 3.86 -6.73
C ILE A 41 7.46 3.34 -7.30
N GLN A 42 8.31 2.73 -6.48
CA GLN A 42 9.56 2.16 -6.93
C GLN A 42 9.38 0.87 -7.72
N SER A 43 8.25 0.17 -7.50
CA SER A 43 7.98 -1.13 -8.08
C SER A 43 6.85 -1.14 -9.09
N VAL A 44 6.31 0.04 -9.43
CA VAL A 44 5.12 0.12 -10.28
C VAL A 44 5.35 -0.54 -11.64
N ASP A 45 6.57 -0.46 -12.15
CA ASP A 45 6.91 -1.08 -13.42
C ASP A 45 6.90 -2.60 -13.36
N SER A 46 6.97 -3.16 -12.14
CA SER A 46 6.92 -4.60 -11.93
C SER A 46 5.49 -5.12 -11.83
N PHE A 47 4.53 -4.22 -11.63
CA PHE A 47 3.14 -4.61 -11.54
C PHE A 47 2.63 -4.91 -12.94
N ARG A 48 2.24 -6.16 -13.16
CA ARG A 48 1.86 -6.65 -14.48
C ARG A 48 0.35 -6.78 -14.70
N GLY A 49 -0.43 -6.39 -13.70
CA GLY A 49 -1.88 -6.53 -13.79
C GLY A 49 -2.39 -7.95 -13.59
N ASP A 50 -1.55 -8.83 -13.05
CA ASP A 50 -1.94 -10.22 -12.81
C ASP A 50 -2.93 -10.36 -11.66
N CYS A 51 -3.06 -9.31 -10.84
CA CYS A 51 -3.99 -9.28 -9.73
C CYS A 51 -4.56 -7.87 -9.59
N ASP A 52 -5.59 -7.74 -8.76
CA ASP A 52 -6.13 -6.42 -8.43
C ASP A 52 -5.05 -5.60 -7.75
N ILE A 53 -4.96 -4.32 -8.12
CA ILE A 53 -3.95 -3.44 -7.57
C ILE A 53 -4.03 -3.34 -6.04
N ARG A 54 -5.23 -3.45 -5.47
CA ARG A 54 -5.38 -3.43 -4.01
C ARG A 54 -4.72 -4.63 -3.37
N VAL A 55 -4.82 -5.79 -4.01
CA VAL A 55 -4.17 -7.01 -3.53
C VAL A 55 -2.65 -6.81 -3.55
N TRP A 56 -2.13 -6.25 -4.63
CA TRP A 56 -0.71 -5.98 -4.76
C TRP A 56 -0.20 -5.02 -3.68
N LEU A 57 -0.94 -3.92 -3.46
CA LEU A 57 -0.58 -2.95 -2.43
C LEU A 57 -0.64 -3.57 -1.03
N CYS A 58 -1.65 -4.38 -0.75
CA CYS A 58 -1.77 -5.04 0.54
C CYS A 58 -0.66 -6.07 0.77
N GLN A 59 -0.19 -6.72 -0.27
CA GLN A 59 0.96 -7.61 -0.16
C GLN A 59 2.22 -6.84 0.23
N ILE A 60 2.44 -5.68 -0.38
CA ILE A 60 3.56 -4.82 -0.01
C ILE A 60 3.44 -4.40 1.46
N ALA A 61 2.24 -4.01 1.88
CA ALA A 61 1.98 -3.60 3.25
C ALA A 61 2.26 -4.73 4.24
N LYS A 62 1.79 -5.91 3.94
CA LYS A 62 2.01 -7.08 4.79
C LYS A 62 3.49 -7.38 4.92
N ASN A 63 4.22 -7.36 3.81
CA ASN A 63 5.66 -7.60 3.85
C ASN A 63 6.39 -6.54 4.65
N SER A 64 5.98 -5.28 4.53
CA SER A 64 6.57 -4.19 5.32
C SER A 64 6.32 -4.38 6.81
N TYR A 65 5.12 -4.82 7.17
CA TYR A 65 4.79 -5.06 8.58
C TYR A 65 5.57 -6.22 9.17
N LEU A 66 5.76 -7.29 8.39
CA LEU A 66 6.44 -8.50 8.87
C LEU A 66 7.95 -8.36 8.90
N THR A 67 8.49 -7.37 8.21
CA THR A 67 9.93 -7.11 8.23
C THR A 67 10.26 -6.16 9.38
#